data_b2be126c62dcfe9eeaa07fce6d400ef4
#
_entry.id   b2be126c62dcfe9eeaa07fce6d400ef4
#
_cell.length_a   1.000
_cell.length_b   1.000
_cell.length_c   1.000
_cell.angle_alpha   90.00
_cell.angle_beta   90.00
_cell.angle_gamma   90.00
#
_symmetry.space_group_name_H-M   'P 1'
#
loop_
_entity.id
_entity.type
_entity.pdbx_description
1 polymer ?
#
loop_
_entity_poly.entity_id
_entity_poly.type
_entity_poly.pdbx_seq_one_letter_code
_entity_poly.pdbx_strand_id
1 'polypeptide(L)'
;MSVEGKHVIVTGGASGVGAQTARQFVEAGADVTIMGRTEQSLVDQKIPYQVCDVTDREMVMKAFDAARAARGPVAVVVANAGAATSVPFARLTPKALDDMLSVNLSGVINCWQAALPDMKSAGWGRMIATASTASLRGYPYVSAYCAAKHAVVGLTRSLARELALTGITVNAICPGYVETPLLERSILNIVNKTGMSTDDASKVLMADNPQRRFVQTDEVAGTALWLCSDAARSVNGHALTLSGGEI
;
A
#
# COMPACT_ATOMS: atom_id res chain seq x y z
N MET A 1 12.84 11.00 -16.42
CA MET A 1 12.47 9.81 -15.60
C MET A 1 11.07 9.37 -16.00
N SER A 2 10.72 8.09 -15.87
CA SER A 2 9.46 7.54 -16.40
C SER A 2 8.16 8.05 -15.74
N VAL A 3 8.25 8.80 -14.63
CA VAL A 3 7.09 9.37 -13.92
C VAL A 3 6.96 10.87 -14.03
N GLU A 4 7.89 11.58 -14.63
CA GLU A 4 7.85 13.03 -14.80
C GLU A 4 6.59 13.43 -15.60
N GLY A 5 5.80 14.37 -15.07
CA GLY A 5 4.52 14.81 -15.62
C GLY A 5 3.40 13.76 -15.65
N LYS A 6 3.58 12.59 -15.05
CA LYS A 6 2.54 11.55 -14.96
C LYS A 6 1.69 11.74 -13.71
N HIS A 7 0.38 11.57 -13.85
CA HIS A 7 -0.54 11.59 -12.72
C HIS A 7 -0.44 10.31 -11.90
N VAL A 8 -0.09 10.47 -10.64
CA VAL A 8 0.10 9.38 -9.66
C VAL A 8 -0.90 9.53 -8.52
N ILE A 9 -1.63 8.48 -8.23
CA ILE A 9 -2.52 8.44 -7.06
C ILE A 9 -1.90 7.54 -5.98
N VAL A 10 -1.81 8.08 -4.75
CA VAL A 10 -1.34 7.34 -3.57
C VAL A 10 -2.44 7.31 -2.53
N THR A 11 -3.01 6.12 -2.25
CA THR A 11 -4.00 5.97 -1.18
C THR A 11 -3.34 5.78 0.19
N GLY A 12 -3.99 6.25 1.26
CA GLY A 12 -3.35 6.32 2.57
C GLY A 12 -2.17 7.29 2.60
N GLY A 13 -2.19 8.32 1.72
CA GLY A 13 -1.11 9.28 1.53
C GLY A 13 -0.92 10.31 2.65
N ALA A 14 -1.73 10.24 3.71
CA ALA A 14 -1.68 11.19 4.82
C ALA A 14 -0.60 10.88 5.88
N SER A 15 0.01 9.67 5.88
CA SER A 15 1.00 9.28 6.89
C SER A 15 1.88 8.11 6.44
N GLY A 16 2.96 7.85 7.18
CA GLY A 16 3.81 6.67 7.03
C GLY A 16 4.32 6.45 5.60
N VAL A 17 4.23 5.21 5.13
CA VAL A 17 4.68 4.81 3.79
C VAL A 17 4.01 5.62 2.69
N GLY A 18 2.68 5.83 2.78
CA GLY A 18 1.94 6.55 1.74
C GLY A 18 2.38 8.00 1.60
N ALA A 19 2.57 8.71 2.72
CA ALA A 19 3.05 10.09 2.71
C ALA A 19 4.49 10.19 2.16
N GLN A 20 5.37 9.26 2.55
CA GLN A 20 6.73 9.22 2.04
C GLN A 20 6.77 8.89 0.53
N THR A 21 5.94 7.93 0.10
CA THR A 21 5.79 7.59 -1.32
C THR A 21 5.33 8.81 -2.11
N ALA A 22 4.29 9.52 -1.65
CA ALA A 22 3.80 10.70 -2.34
C ALA A 22 4.89 11.77 -2.50
N ARG A 23 5.66 12.05 -1.43
CA ARG A 23 6.78 13.01 -1.49
C ARG A 23 7.85 12.61 -2.51
N GLN A 24 8.30 11.37 -2.52
CA GLN A 24 9.31 10.90 -3.48
C GLN A 24 8.81 10.97 -4.93
N PHE A 25 7.53 10.70 -5.18
CA PHE A 25 6.96 10.87 -6.52
C PHE A 25 6.90 12.34 -6.94
N VAL A 26 6.55 13.26 -6.02
CA VAL A 26 6.61 14.72 -6.28
C VAL A 26 8.05 15.17 -6.59
N GLU A 27 9.02 14.73 -5.80
CA GLU A 27 10.45 15.01 -6.02
C GLU A 27 10.96 14.46 -7.36
N ALA A 28 10.37 13.36 -7.83
CA ALA A 28 10.65 12.78 -9.15
C ALA A 28 9.92 13.47 -10.31
N GLY A 29 9.19 14.57 -10.05
CA GLY A 29 8.49 15.37 -11.07
C GLY A 29 7.11 14.83 -11.47
N ALA A 30 6.51 13.95 -10.68
CA ALA A 30 5.16 13.46 -10.94
C ALA A 30 4.09 14.45 -10.44
N ASP A 31 2.93 14.44 -11.11
CA ASP A 31 1.71 15.09 -10.63
C ASP A 31 1.00 14.16 -9.65
N VAL A 32 1.12 14.43 -8.34
CA VAL A 32 0.62 13.53 -7.31
C VAL A 32 -0.72 14.00 -6.75
N THR A 33 -1.65 13.06 -6.58
CA THR A 33 -2.86 13.21 -5.75
C THR A 33 -2.84 12.17 -4.64
N ILE A 34 -2.92 12.61 -3.39
CA ILE A 34 -3.05 11.70 -2.25
C ILE A 34 -4.50 11.49 -1.87
N MET A 35 -4.84 10.30 -1.38
CA MET A 35 -6.19 9.97 -0.93
C MET A 35 -6.17 9.42 0.50
N GLY A 36 -7.18 9.78 1.28
CA GLY A 36 -7.36 9.31 2.66
C GLY A 36 -8.68 9.79 3.25
N ARG A 37 -9.00 9.32 4.45
CA ARG A 37 -10.30 9.58 5.08
C ARG A 37 -10.37 10.89 5.88
N THR A 38 -9.24 11.33 6.41
CA THR A 38 -9.16 12.48 7.33
C THR A 38 -8.59 13.68 6.59
N GLU A 39 -9.45 14.64 6.27
CA GLU A 39 -9.08 15.82 5.47
C GLU A 39 -7.91 16.60 6.06
N GLN A 40 -7.95 16.90 7.38
CA GLN A 40 -6.88 17.66 8.02
C GLN A 40 -5.51 17.00 7.83
N SER A 41 -5.41 15.68 7.97
CA SER A 41 -4.15 14.96 7.78
C SER A 41 -3.65 14.95 6.34
N LEU A 42 -4.55 15.11 5.36
CA LEU A 42 -4.21 15.27 3.94
C LEU A 42 -3.71 16.68 3.65
N VAL A 43 -4.38 17.69 4.19
CA VAL A 43 -3.98 19.10 4.07
C VAL A 43 -2.56 19.32 4.60
N ASP A 44 -2.22 18.72 5.72
CA ASP A 44 -0.92 18.83 6.37
C ASP A 44 0.24 18.34 5.49
N GLN A 45 -0.02 17.48 4.48
CA GLN A 45 0.99 17.01 3.55
C GLN A 45 1.36 18.04 2.47
N LYS A 46 0.55 19.07 2.27
CA LYS A 46 0.74 20.11 1.23
C LYS A 46 0.86 19.53 -0.19
N ILE A 47 0.24 18.39 -0.43
CA ILE A 47 0.13 17.72 -1.72
C ILE A 47 -1.36 17.73 -2.09
N PRO A 48 -1.73 17.92 -3.36
CA PRO A 48 -3.12 17.81 -3.80
C PRO A 48 -3.78 16.54 -3.33
N TYR A 49 -5.04 16.63 -2.88
CA TYR A 49 -5.70 15.51 -2.23
C TYR A 49 -7.17 15.37 -2.63
N GLN A 50 -7.70 14.18 -2.36
CA GLN A 50 -9.13 13.89 -2.34
C GLN A 50 -9.47 13.12 -1.07
N VAL A 51 -10.54 13.54 -0.37
CA VAL A 51 -11.07 12.75 0.76
C VAL A 51 -11.73 11.52 0.19
N CYS A 52 -11.29 10.33 0.62
CA CYS A 52 -11.74 9.08 0.08
C CYS A 52 -11.60 7.93 1.09
N ASP A 53 -12.70 7.20 1.31
CA ASP A 53 -12.64 5.87 1.92
C ASP A 53 -12.55 4.83 0.79
N VAL A 54 -11.43 4.11 0.72
CA VAL A 54 -11.20 3.11 -0.33
C VAL A 54 -12.16 1.93 -0.28
N THR A 55 -12.85 1.73 0.85
CA THR A 55 -13.86 0.68 1.02
C THR A 55 -15.20 1.02 0.34
N ASP A 56 -15.44 2.31 0.10
CA ASP A 56 -16.61 2.82 -0.59
C ASP A 56 -16.28 3.02 -2.08
N ARG A 57 -16.82 2.11 -2.93
CA ARG A 57 -16.58 2.14 -4.37
C ARG A 57 -17.05 3.43 -5.04
N GLU A 58 -18.22 3.97 -4.63
CA GLU A 58 -18.75 5.20 -5.25
C GLU A 58 -17.88 6.40 -4.88
N MET A 59 -17.44 6.47 -3.61
CA MET A 59 -16.52 7.52 -3.16
C MET A 59 -15.19 7.43 -3.90
N VAL A 60 -14.65 6.23 -4.13
CA VAL A 60 -13.44 6.03 -4.93
C VAL A 60 -13.63 6.55 -6.35
N MET A 61 -14.71 6.18 -7.04
CA MET A 61 -14.97 6.65 -8.40
C MET A 61 -15.04 8.17 -8.46
N LYS A 62 -15.79 8.82 -7.56
CA LYS A 62 -15.89 10.28 -7.49
C LYS A 62 -14.54 10.95 -7.21
N ALA A 63 -13.74 10.40 -6.31
CA ALA A 63 -12.42 10.94 -5.98
C ALA A 63 -11.44 10.82 -7.17
N PHE A 64 -11.48 9.70 -7.90
CA PHE A 64 -10.67 9.53 -9.12
C PHE A 64 -11.13 10.46 -10.24
N ASP A 65 -12.44 10.66 -10.43
CA ASP A 65 -12.97 11.60 -11.43
C ASP A 65 -12.55 13.04 -11.11
N ALA A 66 -12.63 13.47 -9.87
CA ALA A 66 -12.18 14.78 -9.42
C ALA A 66 -10.66 14.96 -9.61
N ALA A 67 -9.86 13.95 -9.26
CA ALA A 67 -8.42 13.97 -9.46
C ALA A 67 -8.06 14.03 -10.96
N ARG A 68 -8.75 13.26 -11.79
CA ARG A 68 -8.60 13.24 -13.26
C ARG A 68 -8.95 14.58 -13.90
N ALA A 69 -10.04 15.21 -13.47
CA ALA A 69 -10.44 16.52 -13.96
C ALA A 69 -9.41 17.61 -13.64
N ALA A 70 -8.71 17.49 -12.50
CA ALA A 70 -7.71 18.47 -12.07
C ALA A 70 -6.32 18.25 -12.68
N ARG A 71 -5.92 16.99 -13.01
CA ARG A 71 -4.52 16.62 -13.33
C ARG A 71 -4.37 15.68 -14.54
N GLY A 72 -5.46 15.38 -15.23
CA GLY A 72 -5.43 14.46 -16.37
C GLY A 72 -5.46 12.98 -15.97
N PRO A 73 -5.30 12.09 -16.97
CA PRO A 73 -5.44 10.66 -16.79
C PRO A 73 -4.47 10.06 -15.78
N VAL A 74 -4.95 9.09 -15.01
CA VAL A 74 -4.14 8.40 -13.99
C VAL A 74 -3.21 7.39 -14.62
N ALA A 75 -1.92 7.55 -14.43
CA ALA A 75 -0.87 6.69 -14.97
C ALA A 75 -0.31 5.69 -13.94
N VAL A 76 -0.31 6.05 -12.66
CA VAL A 76 0.21 5.20 -11.56
C VAL A 76 -0.77 5.20 -10.40
N VAL A 77 -1.04 4.03 -9.83
CA VAL A 77 -1.75 3.89 -8.56
C VAL A 77 -0.89 3.12 -7.58
N VAL A 78 -0.55 3.76 -6.47
CA VAL A 78 0.00 3.09 -5.29
C VAL A 78 -1.13 2.87 -4.29
N ALA A 79 -1.70 1.68 -4.30
CA ALA A 79 -2.74 1.23 -3.38
C ALA A 79 -2.09 0.87 -2.04
N ASN A 80 -1.93 1.90 -1.19
CA ASN A 80 -1.22 1.78 0.09
C ASN A 80 -2.17 1.85 1.30
N ALA A 81 -3.38 2.39 1.17
CA ALA A 81 -4.34 2.41 2.26
C ALA A 81 -4.57 1.00 2.83
N GLY A 82 -4.47 0.85 4.14
CA GLY A 82 -4.60 -0.44 4.80
C GLY A 82 -4.74 -0.30 6.31
N ALA A 83 -5.10 -1.40 6.95
CA ALA A 83 -5.19 -1.52 8.40
C ALA A 83 -4.74 -2.91 8.84
N ALA A 84 -4.28 -3.02 10.08
CA ALA A 84 -3.96 -4.28 10.71
C ALA A 84 -4.57 -4.32 12.11
N THR A 85 -5.20 -5.43 12.45
CA THR A 85 -5.76 -5.67 13.79
C THR A 85 -5.32 -7.04 14.29
N SER A 86 -4.81 -7.07 15.51
CA SER A 86 -4.39 -8.30 16.17
C SER A 86 -5.51 -8.83 17.06
N VAL A 87 -5.97 -10.05 16.76
CA VAL A 87 -6.99 -10.76 17.54
C VAL A 87 -6.68 -12.27 17.59
N PRO A 88 -6.79 -12.95 18.74
CA PRO A 88 -6.70 -14.40 18.79
C PRO A 88 -7.76 -15.04 17.89
N PHE A 89 -7.40 -16.10 17.16
CA PHE A 89 -8.29 -16.74 16.18
C PHE A 89 -9.64 -17.15 16.80
N ALA A 90 -9.63 -17.66 18.02
CA ALA A 90 -10.87 -18.03 18.74
C ALA A 90 -11.83 -16.83 19.02
N ARG A 91 -11.35 -15.60 18.86
CA ARG A 91 -12.15 -14.37 19.04
C ARG A 91 -12.36 -13.61 17.72
N LEU A 92 -11.88 -14.15 16.60
CA LEU A 92 -12.09 -13.54 15.30
C LEU A 92 -13.56 -13.65 14.92
N THR A 93 -14.20 -12.51 14.71
CA THR A 93 -15.59 -12.44 14.26
C THR A 93 -15.66 -12.32 12.73
N PRO A 94 -16.77 -12.76 12.08
CA PRO A 94 -16.99 -12.52 10.65
C PRO A 94 -16.82 -11.05 10.28
N LYS A 95 -17.41 -10.14 11.08
CA LYS A 95 -17.26 -8.70 10.86
C LYS A 95 -15.80 -8.22 10.86
N ALA A 96 -14.98 -8.70 11.78
CA ALA A 96 -13.56 -8.33 11.83
C ALA A 96 -12.77 -8.86 10.62
N LEU A 97 -13.14 -10.01 10.08
CA LEU A 97 -12.60 -10.54 8.83
C LEU A 97 -13.04 -9.66 7.65
N ASP A 98 -14.34 -9.36 7.54
CA ASP A 98 -14.89 -8.53 6.48
C ASP A 98 -14.28 -7.12 6.47
N ASP A 99 -14.10 -6.50 7.63
CA ASP A 99 -13.45 -5.19 7.77
C ASP A 99 -11.98 -5.24 7.25
N MET A 100 -11.24 -6.33 7.55
CA MET A 100 -9.87 -6.51 7.05
C MET A 100 -9.81 -6.73 5.54
N LEU A 101 -10.71 -7.55 4.99
CA LEU A 101 -10.82 -7.77 3.56
C LEU A 101 -11.26 -6.50 2.83
N SER A 102 -12.22 -5.76 3.40
CA SER A 102 -12.74 -4.53 2.80
C SER A 102 -11.64 -3.49 2.58
N VAL A 103 -10.84 -3.18 3.61
CA VAL A 103 -9.81 -2.14 3.47
C VAL A 103 -8.57 -2.62 2.72
N ASN A 104 -8.09 -3.86 2.99
CA ASN A 104 -6.81 -4.32 2.45
C ASN A 104 -6.90 -4.99 1.07
N LEU A 105 -8.08 -5.48 0.66
CA LEU A 105 -8.29 -6.13 -0.63
C LEU A 105 -9.29 -5.36 -1.51
N SER A 106 -10.54 -5.16 -1.04
CA SER A 106 -11.55 -4.47 -1.84
C SER A 106 -11.14 -3.04 -2.17
N GLY A 107 -10.50 -2.33 -1.21
CA GLY A 107 -9.93 -1.00 -1.44
C GLY A 107 -8.89 -0.97 -2.56
N VAL A 108 -8.02 -1.98 -2.65
CA VAL A 108 -7.04 -2.12 -3.76
C VAL A 108 -7.78 -2.31 -5.08
N ILE A 109 -8.76 -3.22 -5.11
CA ILE A 109 -9.57 -3.51 -6.32
C ILE A 109 -10.29 -2.24 -6.79
N ASN A 110 -10.96 -1.52 -5.90
CA ASN A 110 -11.69 -0.30 -6.23
C ASN A 110 -10.77 0.74 -6.89
N CYS A 111 -9.59 0.99 -6.29
CA CYS A 111 -8.64 1.97 -6.81
C CYS A 111 -8.04 1.56 -8.16
N TRP A 112 -7.68 0.27 -8.32
CA TRP A 112 -7.12 -0.20 -9.58
C TRP A 112 -8.15 -0.21 -10.70
N GLN A 113 -9.41 -0.58 -10.41
CA GLN A 113 -10.50 -0.51 -11.39
C GLN A 113 -10.81 0.92 -11.82
N ALA A 114 -10.72 1.89 -10.91
CA ALA A 114 -10.96 3.30 -11.23
C ALA A 114 -9.89 3.90 -12.17
N ALA A 115 -8.65 3.42 -12.09
CA ALA A 115 -7.54 3.90 -12.94
C ALA A 115 -7.37 3.10 -14.25
N LEU A 116 -7.86 1.87 -14.30
CA LEU A 116 -7.61 0.95 -15.41
C LEU A 116 -7.99 1.49 -16.81
N PRO A 117 -9.12 2.21 -16.99
CA PRO A 117 -9.48 2.78 -18.29
C PRO A 117 -8.42 3.75 -18.83
N ASP A 118 -7.89 4.63 -17.97
CA ASP A 118 -6.87 5.62 -18.34
C ASP A 118 -5.58 4.92 -18.78
N MET A 119 -5.11 3.95 -18.01
CA MET A 119 -3.90 3.19 -18.30
C MET A 119 -4.02 2.38 -19.58
N LYS A 120 -5.19 1.74 -19.83
CA LYS A 120 -5.45 1.03 -21.10
C LYS A 120 -5.46 1.99 -22.30
N SER A 121 -6.08 3.14 -22.18
CA SER A 121 -6.12 4.16 -23.21
C SER A 121 -4.72 4.70 -23.54
N ALA A 122 -3.88 4.86 -22.50
CA ALA A 122 -2.50 5.34 -22.67
C ALA A 122 -1.52 4.25 -23.17
N GLY A 123 -1.90 2.96 -23.15
CA GLY A 123 -0.99 1.84 -23.43
C GLY A 123 0.18 1.76 -22.44
N TRP A 124 0.04 2.34 -21.25
CA TRP A 124 1.04 2.36 -20.18
C TRP A 124 0.39 2.58 -18.83
N GLY A 125 0.83 1.84 -17.82
CA GLY A 125 0.36 2.02 -16.45
C GLY A 125 1.18 1.26 -15.43
N ARG A 126 1.07 1.68 -14.16
CA ARG A 126 1.71 1.01 -13.02
C ARG A 126 0.70 0.87 -11.89
N MET A 127 0.35 -0.37 -11.57
CA MET A 127 -0.48 -0.75 -10.43
C MET A 127 0.41 -1.36 -9.35
N ILE A 128 0.55 -0.67 -8.24
CA ILE A 128 1.43 -1.09 -7.13
C ILE A 128 0.58 -1.20 -5.87
N ALA A 129 0.63 -2.35 -5.18
CA ALA A 129 0.03 -2.52 -3.87
C ALA A 129 1.10 -2.51 -2.77
N THR A 130 0.88 -1.78 -1.69
CA THR A 130 1.62 -1.99 -0.44
C THR A 130 1.00 -3.19 0.27
N ALA A 131 1.62 -4.36 0.05
CA ALA A 131 1.26 -5.62 0.70
C ALA A 131 1.97 -5.77 2.06
N SER A 132 2.59 -6.90 2.35
CA SER A 132 3.33 -7.18 3.59
C SER A 132 4.09 -8.50 3.46
N THR A 133 5.10 -8.76 4.29
CA THR A 133 5.60 -10.14 4.52
C THR A 133 4.45 -11.08 4.93
N ALA A 134 3.41 -10.56 5.59
CA ALA A 134 2.16 -11.27 5.89
C ALA A 134 1.37 -11.73 4.66
N SER A 135 1.80 -11.36 3.45
CA SER A 135 1.26 -11.87 2.17
C SER A 135 1.93 -13.18 1.74
N LEU A 136 3.02 -13.56 2.37
CA LEU A 136 3.90 -14.65 1.96
C LEU A 136 4.14 -15.68 3.08
N ARG A 137 3.93 -15.28 4.35
CA ARG A 137 3.98 -16.15 5.52
C ARG A 137 2.88 -15.78 6.53
N GLY A 138 2.64 -16.65 7.49
CA GLY A 138 1.72 -16.43 8.60
C GLY A 138 2.39 -15.75 9.79
N TYR A 139 1.62 -14.95 10.52
CA TYR A 139 1.99 -14.37 11.80
C TYR A 139 0.91 -14.66 12.84
N PRO A 140 1.29 -14.95 14.10
CA PRO A 140 0.31 -15.18 15.16
C PRO A 140 -0.60 -13.95 15.37
N TYR A 141 -1.85 -14.22 15.69
CA TYR A 141 -2.86 -13.22 16.06
C TYR A 141 -3.32 -12.23 14.98
N VAL A 142 -2.86 -12.37 13.74
CA VAL A 142 -3.24 -11.49 12.61
C VAL A 142 -3.77 -12.28 11.41
N SER A 143 -4.50 -13.38 11.65
CA SER A 143 -4.96 -14.31 10.61
C SER A 143 -5.82 -13.62 9.53
N ALA A 144 -6.74 -12.71 9.91
CA ALA A 144 -7.55 -11.95 8.97
C ALA A 144 -6.70 -11.01 8.08
N TYR A 145 -5.69 -10.36 8.68
CA TYR A 145 -4.74 -9.53 7.94
C TYR A 145 -3.88 -10.36 6.99
N CYS A 146 -3.34 -11.49 7.45
CA CYS A 146 -2.59 -12.43 6.59
C CYS A 146 -3.45 -12.89 5.41
N ALA A 147 -4.71 -13.30 5.65
CA ALA A 147 -5.62 -13.72 4.59
C ALA A 147 -5.84 -12.60 3.55
N ALA A 148 -6.12 -11.38 4.00
CA ALA A 148 -6.31 -10.24 3.12
C ALA A 148 -5.05 -9.91 2.30
N LYS A 149 -3.87 -9.93 2.92
CA LYS A 149 -2.61 -9.62 2.25
C LYS A 149 -2.16 -10.73 1.29
N HIS A 150 -2.41 -12.02 1.59
CA HIS A 150 -2.22 -13.12 0.63
C HIS A 150 -3.13 -12.94 -0.60
N ALA A 151 -4.39 -12.54 -0.39
CA ALA A 151 -5.32 -12.27 -1.48
C ALA A 151 -4.84 -11.15 -2.42
N VAL A 152 -4.20 -10.10 -1.89
CA VAL A 152 -3.59 -9.03 -2.71
C VAL A 152 -2.50 -9.58 -3.63
N VAL A 153 -1.65 -10.49 -3.15
CA VAL A 153 -0.61 -11.11 -4.00
C VAL A 153 -1.24 -12.00 -5.06
N GLY A 154 -2.30 -12.75 -4.72
CA GLY A 154 -3.08 -13.52 -5.70
C GLY A 154 -3.68 -12.63 -6.79
N LEU A 155 -4.31 -11.52 -6.40
CA LEU A 155 -4.85 -10.50 -7.30
C LEU A 155 -3.75 -9.91 -8.21
N THR A 156 -2.61 -9.52 -7.63
CA THR A 156 -1.45 -8.98 -8.34
C THR A 156 -0.98 -9.92 -9.46
N ARG A 157 -0.80 -11.21 -9.13
CA ARG A 157 -0.35 -12.24 -10.08
C ARG A 157 -1.36 -12.48 -11.20
N SER A 158 -2.64 -12.49 -10.88
CA SER A 158 -3.73 -12.67 -11.86
C SER A 158 -3.77 -11.51 -12.86
N LEU A 159 -3.84 -10.27 -12.34
CA LEU A 159 -3.92 -9.06 -13.19
C LEU A 159 -2.65 -8.83 -14.01
N ALA A 160 -1.48 -9.19 -13.49
CA ALA A 160 -0.23 -9.09 -14.26
C ALA A 160 -0.27 -9.95 -15.54
N ARG A 161 -0.92 -11.11 -15.49
CA ARG A 161 -1.12 -11.97 -16.67
C ARG A 161 -2.20 -11.44 -17.61
N GLU A 162 -3.32 -10.98 -17.05
CA GLU A 162 -4.45 -10.44 -17.81
C GLU A 162 -4.04 -9.18 -18.61
N LEU A 163 -3.21 -8.33 -17.98
CA LEU A 163 -2.83 -7.02 -18.55
C LEU A 163 -1.46 -7.04 -19.28
N ALA A 164 -0.82 -8.19 -19.44
CA ALA A 164 0.56 -8.32 -19.93
C ALA A 164 0.79 -7.65 -21.31
N LEU A 165 -0.21 -7.64 -22.18
CA LEU A 165 -0.12 -7.06 -23.53
C LEU A 165 -0.56 -5.59 -23.62
N THR A 166 -0.90 -4.96 -22.47
CA THR A 166 -1.45 -3.58 -22.45
C THR A 166 -0.43 -2.51 -22.06
N GLY A 167 0.83 -2.88 -21.82
CA GLY A 167 1.85 -1.97 -21.31
C GLY A 167 1.70 -1.63 -19.81
N ILE A 168 0.74 -2.26 -19.11
CA ILE A 168 0.51 -2.09 -17.69
C ILE A 168 1.26 -3.18 -16.91
N THR A 169 1.99 -2.79 -15.84
CA THR A 169 2.55 -3.75 -14.90
C THR A 169 1.81 -3.68 -13.55
N VAL A 170 1.66 -4.83 -12.89
CA VAL A 170 0.97 -4.98 -11.62
C VAL A 170 1.92 -5.67 -10.63
N ASN A 171 2.29 -5.00 -9.55
CA ASN A 171 3.24 -5.53 -8.58
C ASN A 171 2.79 -5.27 -7.14
N ALA A 172 3.28 -6.08 -6.21
CA ALA A 172 3.10 -5.91 -4.78
C ALA A 172 4.46 -5.69 -4.11
N ILE A 173 4.56 -4.67 -3.24
CA ILE A 173 5.70 -4.49 -2.34
C ILE A 173 5.31 -5.12 -1.00
N CYS A 174 6.14 -6.01 -0.49
CA CYS A 174 5.89 -6.82 0.69
C CYS A 174 6.90 -6.46 1.80
N PRO A 175 6.76 -5.31 2.48
CA PRO A 175 7.66 -4.95 3.56
C PRO A 175 7.40 -5.80 4.81
N GLY A 176 8.45 -5.96 5.62
CA GLY A 176 8.34 -6.36 7.02
C GLY A 176 7.76 -5.23 7.87
N TYR A 177 8.15 -5.16 9.14
CA TYR A 177 7.73 -4.04 10.00
C TYR A 177 8.39 -2.74 9.55
N VAL A 178 7.56 -1.76 9.15
CA VAL A 178 8.00 -0.43 8.68
C VAL A 178 7.81 0.59 9.80
N GLU A 179 8.80 1.46 10.03
CA GLU A 179 8.74 2.53 11.03
C GLU A 179 7.67 3.57 10.65
N THR A 180 6.50 3.44 11.27
CA THR A 180 5.28 4.19 10.93
C THR A 180 4.37 4.31 12.16
N PRO A 181 3.39 5.22 12.15
CA PRO A 181 2.37 5.26 13.20
C PRO A 181 1.57 3.94 13.37
N LEU A 182 1.52 3.09 12.33
CA LEU A 182 0.92 1.75 12.44
C LEU A 182 1.77 0.82 13.31
N LEU A 183 3.10 0.86 13.16
CA LEU A 183 4.03 0.11 13.98
C LEU A 183 3.97 0.57 15.44
N GLU A 184 3.97 1.88 15.70
CA GLU A 184 3.85 2.44 17.05
C GLU A 184 2.61 1.91 17.77
N ARG A 185 1.45 1.90 17.09
CA ARG A 185 0.22 1.31 17.64
C ARG A 185 0.36 -0.18 17.92
N SER A 186 1.10 -0.92 17.10
CA SER A 186 1.36 -2.35 17.30
C SER A 186 2.24 -2.58 18.53
N ILE A 187 3.29 -1.78 18.70
CA ILE A 187 4.17 -1.81 19.89
C ILE A 187 3.36 -1.50 21.15
N LEU A 188 2.59 -0.40 21.15
CA LEU A 188 1.74 -0.03 22.30
C LEU A 188 0.71 -1.11 22.63
N ASN A 189 0.15 -1.80 21.63
CA ASN A 189 -0.76 -2.92 21.88
C ASN A 189 -0.06 -4.11 22.58
N ILE A 190 1.19 -4.40 22.22
CA ILE A 190 2.00 -5.43 22.89
C ILE A 190 2.27 -5.00 24.35
N VAL A 191 2.78 -3.78 24.55
CA VAL A 191 3.02 -3.22 25.90
C VAL A 191 1.79 -3.34 26.78
N ASN A 192 0.62 -2.88 26.30
CA ASN A 192 -0.62 -2.90 27.05
C ASN A 192 -1.12 -4.31 27.38
N LYS A 193 -0.84 -5.30 26.53
CA LYS A 193 -1.29 -6.70 26.75
C LYS A 193 -0.32 -7.54 27.57
N THR A 194 0.96 -7.23 27.54
CA THR A 194 2.00 -8.08 28.11
C THR A 194 2.71 -7.45 29.33
N GLY A 195 2.64 -6.13 29.48
CA GLY A 195 3.41 -5.40 30.49
C GLY A 195 4.90 -5.23 30.13
N MET A 196 5.31 -5.60 28.93
CA MET A 196 6.69 -5.40 28.45
C MET A 196 7.02 -3.91 28.33
N SER A 197 8.31 -3.57 28.38
CA SER A 197 8.78 -2.23 28.00
C SER A 197 8.58 -2.00 26.48
N THR A 198 8.53 -0.74 26.07
CA THR A 198 8.48 -0.37 24.64
C THR A 198 9.68 -0.92 23.89
N ASP A 199 10.87 -0.88 24.49
CA ASP A 199 12.12 -1.39 23.91
C ASP A 199 12.07 -2.91 23.70
N ASP A 200 11.58 -3.67 24.65
CA ASP A 200 11.48 -5.12 24.53
C ASP A 200 10.41 -5.52 23.52
N ALA A 201 9.27 -4.85 23.50
CA ALA A 201 8.24 -5.05 22.49
C ALA A 201 8.77 -4.74 21.07
N SER A 202 9.58 -3.69 20.92
CA SER A 202 10.24 -3.35 19.64
C SER A 202 11.25 -4.42 19.22
N LYS A 203 12.08 -4.93 20.16
CA LYS A 203 13.02 -6.04 19.88
C LYS A 203 12.32 -7.30 19.42
N VAL A 204 11.16 -7.63 20.03
CA VAL A 204 10.35 -8.79 19.61
C VAL A 204 9.91 -8.65 18.15
N LEU A 205 9.44 -7.47 17.73
CA LEU A 205 9.02 -7.23 16.34
C LEU A 205 10.19 -7.17 15.36
N MET A 206 11.36 -6.68 15.81
CA MET A 206 12.59 -6.67 14.99
C MET A 206 13.23 -8.06 14.86
N ALA A 207 12.90 -9.01 15.72
CA ALA A 207 13.56 -10.31 15.77
C ALA A 207 13.39 -11.12 14.47
N ASP A 208 12.27 -10.94 13.77
CA ASP A 208 12.01 -11.62 12.51
C ASP A 208 12.89 -11.08 11.35
N ASN A 209 13.30 -9.81 11.41
CA ASN A 209 14.20 -9.25 10.41
C ASN A 209 15.68 -9.60 10.75
N PRO A 210 16.38 -10.37 9.90
CA PRO A 210 17.79 -10.72 10.12
C PRO A 210 18.72 -9.51 10.28
N GLN A 211 18.39 -8.36 9.68
CA GLN A 211 19.14 -7.10 9.84
C GLN A 211 18.88 -6.41 11.19
N ARG A 212 17.96 -6.93 12.03
CA ARG A 212 17.65 -6.42 13.37
C ARG A 212 17.25 -4.93 13.37
N ARG A 213 16.55 -4.48 12.35
CA ARG A 213 16.01 -3.12 12.24
C ARG A 213 14.60 -3.13 11.64
N PHE A 214 13.89 -2.05 11.81
CA PHE A 214 12.68 -1.79 11.04
C PHE A 214 13.03 -1.31 9.63
N VAL A 215 12.20 -1.70 8.66
CA VAL A 215 12.25 -1.14 7.31
C VAL A 215 11.89 0.34 7.39
N GLN A 216 12.57 1.19 6.63
CA GLN A 216 12.27 2.61 6.60
C GLN A 216 11.23 2.92 5.51
N THR A 217 10.47 4.00 5.71
CA THR A 217 9.42 4.40 4.76
C THR A 217 9.97 4.77 3.39
N ASP A 218 11.18 5.32 3.34
CA ASP A 218 11.87 5.70 2.10
C ASP A 218 12.32 4.48 1.29
N GLU A 219 12.65 3.33 1.93
CA GLU A 219 12.97 2.08 1.24
C GLU A 219 11.75 1.57 0.44
N VAL A 220 10.56 1.65 1.05
CA VAL A 220 9.30 1.25 0.40
C VAL A 220 8.94 2.23 -0.73
N ALA A 221 9.06 3.52 -0.47
CA ALA A 221 8.77 4.57 -1.43
C ALA A 221 9.71 4.53 -2.64
N GLY A 222 11.03 4.36 -2.40
CA GLY A 222 12.04 4.20 -3.45
C GLY A 222 11.79 2.97 -4.32
N THR A 223 11.34 1.88 -3.70
CA THR A 223 10.95 0.67 -4.44
C THR A 223 9.72 0.91 -5.32
N ALA A 224 8.71 1.63 -4.83
CA ALA A 224 7.54 2.00 -5.63
C ALA A 224 7.93 2.87 -6.82
N LEU A 225 8.83 3.84 -6.61
CA LEU A 225 9.35 4.69 -7.67
C LEU A 225 10.16 3.88 -8.69
N TRP A 226 11.04 2.96 -8.23
CA TRP A 226 11.81 2.07 -9.12
C TRP A 226 10.90 1.19 -9.98
N LEU A 227 9.81 0.64 -9.43
CA LEU A 227 8.84 -0.14 -10.19
C LEU A 227 8.19 0.65 -11.35
N CYS A 228 8.25 1.97 -11.32
CA CYS A 228 7.78 2.83 -12.41
C CYS A 228 8.87 3.11 -13.46
N SER A 229 10.14 2.74 -13.21
CA SER A 229 11.26 3.01 -14.11
C SER A 229 11.30 2.04 -15.31
N ASP A 230 12.04 2.41 -16.35
CA ASP A 230 12.28 1.56 -17.50
C ASP A 230 13.08 0.30 -17.14
N ALA A 231 13.93 0.37 -16.10
CA ALA A 231 14.67 -0.79 -15.59
C ALA A 231 13.74 -1.88 -15.04
N ALA A 232 12.54 -1.49 -14.56
CA ALA A 232 11.56 -2.41 -14.01
C ALA A 232 10.46 -2.82 -15.01
N ARG A 233 10.56 -2.47 -16.31
CA ARG A 233 9.50 -2.73 -17.29
C ARG A 233 9.10 -4.21 -17.44
N SER A 234 9.99 -5.13 -17.10
CA SER A 234 9.73 -6.58 -17.11
C SER A 234 9.39 -7.15 -15.72
N VAL A 235 9.36 -6.30 -14.68
CA VAL A 235 8.90 -6.71 -13.35
C VAL A 235 7.39 -6.61 -13.33
N ASN A 236 6.72 -7.76 -13.41
CA ASN A 236 5.26 -7.85 -13.49
C ASN A 236 4.75 -9.09 -12.76
N GLY A 237 3.76 -8.94 -11.90
CA GLY A 237 3.22 -10.01 -11.07
C GLY A 237 4.10 -10.38 -9.88
N HIS A 238 5.08 -9.52 -9.53
CA HIS A 238 6.03 -9.81 -8.47
C HIS A 238 5.52 -9.38 -7.09
N ALA A 239 5.85 -10.18 -6.08
CA ALA A 239 5.71 -9.86 -4.66
C ALA A 239 7.11 -9.56 -4.11
N LEU A 240 7.49 -8.28 -4.15
CA LEU A 240 8.83 -7.81 -3.85
C LEU A 240 9.00 -7.61 -2.35
N THR A 241 9.85 -8.42 -1.72
CA THR A 241 10.08 -8.35 -0.28
C THR A 241 11.09 -7.26 0.09
N LEU A 242 10.78 -6.51 1.15
CA LEU A 242 11.68 -5.60 1.84
C LEU A 242 11.70 -6.02 3.32
N SER A 243 12.46 -7.08 3.63
CA SER A 243 12.36 -7.77 4.93
C SER A 243 13.72 -8.08 5.55
N GLY A 244 14.81 -7.59 4.96
CA GLY A 244 16.17 -7.86 5.45
C GLY A 244 16.58 -9.34 5.41
N GLY A 245 15.88 -10.15 4.60
CA GLY A 245 16.15 -11.58 4.48
C GLY A 245 15.22 -12.47 5.33
N GLU A 246 14.13 -11.94 5.88
CA GLU A 246 13.10 -12.73 6.60
C GLU A 246 12.40 -13.73 5.70
N ILE A 247 12.19 -13.36 4.44
CA ILE A 247 11.55 -14.16 3.38
C ILE A 247 12.36 -14.01 2.10
#